data_7ccaaa6c331d672da2756fa268fc7e12
#
_entry.id   7ccaaa6c331d672da2756fa268fc7e12
#
_cell.length_a   1.000
_cell.length_b   1.000
_cell.length_c   1.000
_cell.angle_alpha   90.00
_cell.angle_beta   90.00
_cell.angle_gamma   90.00
#
_symmetry.space_group_name_H-M   'P 1'
#
loop_
_entity.id
_entity.type
_entity.pdbx_description
1 polymer ?
#
loop_
_entity_poly.entity_id
_entity_poly.type
_entity_poly.pdbx_seq_one_letter_code
_entity_poly.pdbx_strand_id
1 'polypeptide(L)'
;MSSTGYRTISVVTVSRNAAATIADCLASVRGQSTEAEHVVVDGGSSDGTLALVARLGSATTAVLSGRDEGIYDAMNKGMTRCRGEIVGTLNADDFYAHDRVLERVARVFDDGNVDACYGDLLYVGQRLRAGGDGGSGGDTAGGAAAVFEGSSLYASEASGETARVFSLPGETIVRRWSAGSFGPRAFHWGWMPPHPTFFVRRRVYEELGGYRLDMGTAADYELMLRFLVRHGIRAAYLPEVLVKMRCGGASNRSLGSRLRANRMDRRAWAVNGLTPLPWTPWLKPLRKLGQWVRRPAPPGEKTIRAKGPVP
;
A
#
# COMPACT_ATOMS: atom_id res chain seq x y z
N MET A 1 13.33 21.85 26.18
CA MET A 1 13.85 20.55 25.75
C MET A 1 12.80 19.93 24.85
N SER A 2 12.96 20.06 23.54
CA SER A 2 12.01 19.53 22.55
C SER A 2 12.22 18.02 22.45
N SER A 3 11.29 17.23 22.95
CA SER A 3 11.32 15.80 22.73
C SER A 3 11.12 15.56 21.23
N THR A 4 12.16 15.12 20.55
CA THR A 4 12.06 14.50 19.21
C THR A 4 11.34 13.16 19.35
N GLY A 5 10.07 13.21 19.78
CA GLY A 5 9.21 12.05 19.80
C GLY A 5 8.86 11.70 18.36
N TYR A 6 9.44 10.62 17.85
CA TYR A 6 8.99 10.03 16.58
C TYR A 6 7.48 9.82 16.64
N ARG A 7 6.76 10.30 15.63
CA ARG A 7 5.33 10.11 15.55
C ARG A 7 5.03 8.63 15.38
N THR A 8 4.16 8.11 16.24
CA THR A 8 3.82 6.68 16.23
C THR A 8 2.92 6.35 15.05
N ILE A 9 3.26 5.31 14.31
CA ILE A 9 2.49 4.82 13.17
C ILE A 9 1.88 3.47 13.51
N SER A 10 0.60 3.30 13.18
CA SER A 10 -0.07 2.00 13.15
C SER A 10 -0.27 1.56 11.70
N VAL A 11 0.10 0.33 11.39
CA VAL A 11 -0.15 -0.32 10.11
C VAL A 11 -1.23 -1.37 10.28
N VAL A 12 -2.33 -1.24 9.54
CA VAL A 12 -3.41 -2.23 9.52
C VAL A 12 -3.22 -3.15 8.33
N THR A 13 -3.01 -4.44 8.59
CA THR A 13 -2.98 -5.47 7.56
C THR A 13 -4.23 -6.33 7.65
N VAL A 14 -4.97 -6.43 6.54
CA VAL A 14 -6.13 -7.30 6.43
C VAL A 14 -5.78 -8.56 5.66
N SER A 15 -6.20 -9.72 6.16
CA SER A 15 -5.87 -11.01 5.59
C SER A 15 -7.07 -11.95 5.56
N ARG A 16 -7.15 -12.77 4.51
CA ARG A 16 -8.03 -13.93 4.44
C ARG A 16 -7.45 -14.95 3.48
N ASN A 17 -7.03 -16.12 3.98
CA ASN A 17 -6.36 -17.14 3.21
C ASN A 17 -5.16 -16.58 2.42
N ALA A 18 -4.24 -15.96 3.14
CA ALA A 18 -3.07 -15.26 2.61
C ALA A 18 -1.74 -15.94 2.96
N ALA A 19 -1.73 -17.24 3.28
CA ALA A 19 -0.53 -17.97 3.69
C ALA A 19 0.62 -17.87 2.66
N ALA A 20 0.29 -17.71 1.38
CA ALA A 20 1.28 -17.60 0.31
C ALA A 20 2.01 -16.23 0.28
N THR A 21 1.47 -15.19 0.91
CA THR A 21 1.95 -13.82 0.71
C THR A 21 2.21 -13.06 2.00
N ILE A 22 1.49 -13.38 3.07
CA ILE A 22 1.50 -12.60 4.32
C ILE A 22 2.89 -12.53 4.97
N ALA A 23 3.76 -13.51 4.72
CA ALA A 23 5.11 -13.52 5.27
C ALA A 23 5.93 -12.31 4.79
N ASP A 24 5.82 -11.94 3.52
CA ASP A 24 6.53 -10.78 2.95
C ASP A 24 5.95 -9.47 3.47
N CYS A 25 4.62 -9.40 3.60
CA CYS A 25 3.96 -8.25 4.22
C CYS A 25 4.50 -8.01 5.65
N LEU A 26 4.45 -9.03 6.51
CA LEU A 26 4.95 -8.99 7.88
C LEU A 26 6.44 -8.62 7.94
N ALA A 27 7.26 -9.22 7.08
CA ALA A 27 8.70 -8.96 7.02
C ALA A 27 8.98 -7.50 6.60
N SER A 28 8.21 -6.93 5.67
CA SER A 28 8.38 -5.55 5.22
C SER A 28 7.99 -4.52 6.31
N VAL A 29 6.99 -4.82 7.13
CA VAL A 29 6.62 -3.96 8.27
C VAL A 29 7.66 -4.08 9.39
N ARG A 30 8.05 -5.30 9.75
CA ARG A 30 9.06 -5.54 10.80
C ARG A 30 10.44 -4.99 10.42
N GLY A 31 10.76 -4.98 9.13
CA GLY A 31 12.06 -4.53 8.61
C GLY A 31 12.17 -3.01 8.46
N GLN A 32 11.20 -2.22 8.88
CA GLN A 32 11.27 -0.77 8.84
C GLN A 32 12.30 -0.22 9.84
N SER A 33 12.96 0.90 9.47
CA SER A 33 13.92 1.61 10.35
C SER A 33 13.25 2.27 11.55
N THR A 34 11.94 2.46 11.50
CA THR A 34 11.12 3.02 12.58
C THR A 34 10.11 1.98 13.00
N GLU A 35 10.04 1.72 14.32
CA GLU A 35 9.07 0.79 14.87
C GLU A 35 7.64 1.28 14.65
N ALA A 36 6.75 0.35 14.26
CA ALA A 36 5.33 0.63 14.08
C ALA A 36 4.48 -0.39 14.85
N GLU A 37 3.34 0.05 15.33
CA GLU A 37 2.28 -0.87 15.76
C GLU A 37 1.72 -1.57 14.51
N HIS A 38 1.68 -2.90 14.54
CA HIS A 38 1.14 -3.69 13.45
C HIS A 38 -0.14 -4.39 13.88
N VAL A 39 -1.28 -3.99 13.33
CA VAL A 39 -2.59 -4.59 13.61
C VAL A 39 -2.97 -5.50 12.45
N VAL A 40 -2.94 -6.80 12.66
CA VAL A 40 -3.36 -7.80 11.67
C VAL A 40 -4.80 -8.21 11.95
N VAL A 41 -5.67 -8.04 10.95
CA VAL A 41 -7.07 -8.44 11.01
C VAL A 41 -7.28 -9.60 10.04
N ASP A 42 -7.56 -10.77 10.61
CA ASP A 42 -7.78 -11.99 9.85
C ASP A 42 -9.26 -12.35 9.75
N GLY A 43 -9.79 -12.40 8.55
CA GLY A 43 -11.18 -12.68 8.22
C GLY A 43 -11.59 -14.15 8.34
N GLY A 44 -10.98 -14.89 9.27
CA GLY A 44 -11.27 -16.31 9.49
C GLY A 44 -10.56 -17.21 8.48
N SER A 45 -9.24 -17.06 8.34
CA SER A 45 -8.42 -17.91 7.47
C SER A 45 -8.38 -19.36 7.93
N SER A 46 -8.30 -20.29 6.96
CA SER A 46 -8.19 -21.73 7.16
C SER A 46 -6.93 -22.36 6.56
N ASP A 47 -6.03 -21.58 5.98
CA ASP A 47 -4.89 -21.99 5.17
C ASP A 47 -3.52 -21.86 5.87
N GLY A 48 -3.48 -21.70 7.18
CA GLY A 48 -2.23 -21.50 7.91
C GLY A 48 -1.78 -20.04 8.02
N THR A 49 -2.52 -19.07 7.51
CA THR A 49 -2.22 -17.63 7.62
C THR A 49 -1.94 -17.21 9.07
N LEU A 50 -2.83 -17.59 10.01
CA LEU A 50 -2.67 -17.25 11.44
C LEU A 50 -1.42 -17.84 12.07
N ALA A 51 -1.05 -19.07 11.68
CA ALA A 51 0.19 -19.70 12.16
C ALA A 51 1.44 -18.92 11.70
N LEU A 52 1.42 -18.40 10.48
CA LEU A 52 2.48 -17.53 9.97
C LEU A 52 2.52 -16.19 10.70
N VAL A 53 1.37 -15.58 10.98
CA VAL A 53 1.29 -14.32 11.75
C VAL A 53 1.85 -14.52 13.15
N ALA A 54 1.49 -15.59 13.84
CA ALA A 54 1.99 -15.91 15.18
C ALA A 54 3.52 -16.13 15.20
N ARG A 55 4.06 -16.75 14.15
CA ARG A 55 5.49 -17.06 14.04
C ARG A 55 6.34 -15.85 13.62
N LEU A 56 5.84 -15.02 12.70
CA LEU A 56 6.61 -13.98 12.03
C LEU A 56 6.28 -12.56 12.50
N GLY A 57 5.21 -12.38 13.25
CA GLY A 57 4.86 -11.10 13.85
C GLY A 57 5.95 -10.57 14.79
N SER A 58 5.97 -9.28 15.03
CA SER A 58 6.84 -8.63 16.01
C SER A 58 6.15 -8.52 17.38
N ALA A 59 6.87 -8.06 18.40
CA ALA A 59 6.30 -7.79 19.72
C ALA A 59 5.18 -6.71 19.68
N THR A 60 5.19 -5.86 18.66
CA THR A 60 4.18 -4.81 18.43
C THR A 60 3.02 -5.27 17.53
N THR A 61 2.97 -6.56 17.17
CA THR A 61 1.89 -7.12 16.34
C THR A 61 0.69 -7.53 17.19
N ALA A 62 -0.44 -6.86 16.98
CA ALA A 62 -1.73 -7.25 17.54
C ALA A 62 -2.54 -8.01 16.49
N VAL A 63 -3.23 -9.08 16.87
CA VAL A 63 -4.02 -9.91 15.95
C VAL A 63 -5.48 -9.88 16.37
N LEU A 64 -6.35 -9.59 15.41
CA LEU A 64 -7.80 -9.74 15.49
C LEU A 64 -8.19 -10.84 14.51
N SER A 65 -8.78 -11.93 14.97
CA SER A 65 -9.26 -12.99 14.09
C SER A 65 -10.74 -13.21 14.31
N GLY A 66 -11.47 -13.33 13.21
CA GLY A 66 -12.90 -13.57 13.21
C GLY A 66 -13.53 -13.20 11.86
N ARG A 67 -14.77 -13.62 11.68
CA ARG A 67 -15.51 -13.34 10.45
C ARG A 67 -15.71 -11.83 10.25
N ASP A 68 -15.51 -11.37 9.03
CA ASP A 68 -15.79 -10.00 8.59
C ASP A 68 -16.81 -9.97 7.45
N GLU A 69 -17.34 -8.76 7.17
CA GLU A 69 -18.23 -8.48 6.04
C GLU A 69 -17.48 -8.04 4.79
N GLY A 70 -16.17 -8.31 4.72
CA GLY A 70 -15.27 -7.97 3.63
C GLY A 70 -14.12 -7.09 4.05
N ILE A 71 -13.22 -6.81 3.08
CA ILE A 71 -11.94 -6.14 3.30
C ILE A 71 -12.06 -4.80 4.06
N TYR A 72 -13.07 -4.01 3.78
CA TYR A 72 -13.26 -2.70 4.41
C TYR A 72 -13.81 -2.78 5.83
N ASP A 73 -14.60 -3.81 6.14
CA ASP A 73 -15.02 -4.11 7.51
C ASP A 73 -13.80 -4.54 8.35
N ALA A 74 -12.96 -5.41 7.80
CA ALA A 74 -11.70 -5.78 8.44
C ALA A 74 -10.79 -4.56 8.66
N MET A 75 -10.66 -3.67 7.68
CA MET A 75 -9.89 -2.41 7.84
C MET A 75 -10.47 -1.54 8.94
N ASN A 76 -11.79 -1.35 9.00
CA ASN A 76 -12.45 -0.59 10.06
C ASN A 76 -12.20 -1.20 11.43
N LYS A 77 -12.32 -2.52 11.58
CA LYS A 77 -11.99 -3.23 12.83
C LYS A 77 -10.53 -3.00 13.24
N GLY A 78 -9.61 -3.06 12.28
CA GLY A 78 -8.20 -2.77 12.54
C GLY A 78 -7.97 -1.34 13.01
N MET A 79 -8.56 -0.36 12.33
CA MET A 79 -8.43 1.05 12.69
C MET A 79 -8.90 1.37 14.10
N THR A 80 -9.95 0.72 14.60
CA THR A 80 -10.41 0.92 16.00
C THR A 80 -9.42 0.42 17.04
N ARG A 81 -8.44 -0.39 16.65
CA ARG A 81 -7.38 -0.91 17.53
C ARG A 81 -6.08 -0.13 17.45
N CYS A 82 -5.94 0.72 16.45
CA CYS A 82 -4.75 1.54 16.28
C CYS A 82 -4.58 2.56 17.41
N ARG A 83 -3.36 2.62 17.95
CA ARG A 83 -2.95 3.58 18.98
C ARG A 83 -2.05 4.67 18.40
N GLY A 84 -1.42 4.41 17.25
CA GLY A 84 -0.55 5.36 16.59
C GLY A 84 -1.28 6.64 16.18
N GLU A 85 -0.55 7.73 16.14
CA GLU A 85 -1.07 9.03 15.68
C GLU A 85 -1.41 8.99 14.18
N ILE A 86 -0.67 8.19 13.41
CA ILE A 86 -0.80 8.02 11.97
C ILE A 86 -1.22 6.58 11.68
N VAL A 87 -2.17 6.39 10.78
CA VAL A 87 -2.66 5.07 10.37
C VAL A 87 -2.45 4.89 8.88
N GLY A 88 -1.83 3.78 8.51
CA GLY A 88 -1.74 3.29 7.14
C GLY A 88 -2.34 1.89 7.01
N THR A 89 -2.75 1.53 5.80
CA THR A 89 -3.25 0.19 5.49
C THR A 89 -2.32 -0.51 4.50
N LEU A 90 -2.05 -1.79 4.72
CA LEU A 90 -1.22 -2.62 3.86
C LEU A 90 -1.88 -4.01 3.75
N ASN A 91 -2.32 -4.41 2.54
CA ASN A 91 -2.94 -5.71 2.39
C ASN A 91 -1.92 -6.85 2.56
N ALA A 92 -2.40 -8.04 2.91
CA ALA A 92 -1.54 -9.20 3.17
C ALA A 92 -0.76 -9.72 1.93
N ASP A 93 -1.11 -9.27 0.74
CA ASP A 93 -0.42 -9.55 -0.52
C ASP A 93 0.52 -8.42 -0.98
N ASP A 94 0.54 -7.30 -0.27
CA ASP A 94 1.37 -6.13 -0.56
C ASP A 94 2.54 -6.02 0.43
N PHE A 95 3.55 -5.21 0.11
CA PHE A 95 4.68 -4.96 1.00
C PHE A 95 5.30 -3.57 0.74
N TYR A 96 5.94 -3.01 1.76
CA TYR A 96 6.66 -1.76 1.64
C TYR A 96 7.84 -1.90 0.67
N ALA A 97 8.16 -0.82 -0.04
CA ALA A 97 9.19 -0.86 -1.08
C ALA A 97 10.62 -0.91 -0.49
N HIS A 98 10.84 -0.33 0.67
CA HIS A 98 12.12 -0.27 1.34
C HIS A 98 11.97 -0.07 2.86
N ASP A 99 13.06 -0.20 3.60
CA ASP A 99 13.09 -0.18 5.06
C ASP A 99 12.89 1.21 5.70
N ARG A 100 12.85 2.29 4.92
CA ARG A 100 12.67 3.66 5.42
C ARG A 100 11.33 4.30 5.06
N VAL A 101 10.36 3.51 4.59
CA VAL A 101 9.05 4.04 4.20
C VAL A 101 8.37 4.73 5.37
N LEU A 102 8.24 4.06 6.51
CA LEU A 102 7.51 4.60 7.66
C LEU A 102 8.23 5.79 8.28
N GLU A 103 9.55 5.78 8.32
CA GLU A 103 10.35 6.93 8.77
C GLU A 103 10.07 8.18 7.91
N ARG A 104 10.07 8.02 6.58
CA ARG A 104 9.83 9.13 5.66
C ARG A 104 8.39 9.63 5.73
N VAL A 105 7.44 8.72 5.89
CA VAL A 105 6.05 9.09 6.16
C VAL A 105 5.95 9.87 7.47
N ALA A 106 6.56 9.40 8.57
CA ALA A 106 6.53 10.09 9.85
C ALA A 106 7.03 11.54 9.76
N ARG A 107 8.16 11.76 9.04
CA ARG A 107 8.72 13.10 8.81
C ARG A 107 7.77 14.06 8.10
N VAL A 108 6.94 13.56 7.17
CA VAL A 108 5.93 14.41 6.50
C VAL A 108 4.92 14.97 7.52
N PHE A 109 4.60 14.20 8.54
CA PHE A 109 3.68 14.63 9.60
C PHE A 109 4.33 15.49 10.69
N ASP A 110 5.64 15.78 10.61
CA ASP A 110 6.29 16.78 11.49
C ASP A 110 5.70 18.17 11.23
N ASP A 111 5.24 18.46 10.00
CA ASP A 111 4.32 19.56 9.78
C ASP A 111 2.96 19.21 10.42
N GLY A 112 2.67 19.86 11.55
CA GLY A 112 1.43 19.67 12.31
C GLY A 112 0.15 19.96 11.51
N ASN A 113 0.25 20.67 10.38
CA ASN A 113 -0.87 20.99 9.50
C ASN A 113 -1.19 19.90 8.48
N VAL A 114 -0.31 18.90 8.30
CA VAL A 114 -0.55 17.78 7.40
C VAL A 114 -1.44 16.74 8.08
N ASP A 115 -2.55 16.41 7.45
CA ASP A 115 -3.54 15.41 7.92
C ASP A 115 -3.38 14.06 7.23
N ALA A 116 -2.84 14.05 6.00
CA ALA A 116 -2.61 12.84 5.22
C ALA A 116 -1.32 12.94 4.40
N CYS A 117 -0.73 11.77 4.12
CA CYS A 117 0.42 11.63 3.23
C CYS A 117 0.17 10.47 2.28
N TYR A 118 0.70 10.55 1.06
CA TYR A 118 0.65 9.47 0.08
C TYR A 118 1.85 9.54 -0.85
N GLY A 119 2.17 8.40 -1.47
CA GLY A 119 3.29 8.31 -2.42
C GLY A 119 2.95 7.49 -3.66
N ASP A 120 3.99 7.08 -4.37
CA ASP A 120 3.89 6.22 -5.55
C ASP A 120 3.76 4.75 -5.17
N LEU A 121 3.30 3.94 -6.14
CA LEU A 121 3.12 2.50 -6.01
C LEU A 121 3.70 1.77 -7.22
N LEU A 122 4.34 0.63 -6.99
CA LEU A 122 4.73 -0.30 -8.04
C LEU A 122 3.79 -1.51 -8.05
N TYR A 123 3.38 -1.92 -9.25
CA TYR A 123 2.81 -3.24 -9.47
C TYR A 123 3.92 -4.20 -9.84
N VAL A 124 4.03 -5.30 -9.09
CA VAL A 124 5.07 -6.31 -9.27
C VAL A 124 4.47 -7.66 -9.61
N GLY A 125 5.15 -8.39 -10.50
CA GLY A 125 4.89 -9.79 -10.81
C GLY A 125 6.08 -10.63 -10.39
N GLN A 126 5.89 -11.94 -10.22
CA GLN A 126 6.98 -12.91 -10.08
C GLN A 126 7.09 -13.70 -11.38
N ARG A 127 8.30 -13.76 -11.94
CA ARG A 127 8.61 -14.77 -12.94
C ARG A 127 8.76 -16.11 -12.22
N LEU A 128 7.85 -17.02 -12.45
CA LEU A 128 8.11 -18.42 -12.11
C LEU A 128 9.38 -18.81 -12.88
N ARG A 129 10.44 -19.25 -12.20
CA ARG A 129 11.56 -19.90 -12.87
C ARG A 129 10.95 -21.07 -13.64
N ALA A 130 11.04 -21.05 -14.95
CA ALA A 130 10.74 -22.22 -15.77
C ALA A 130 11.60 -23.35 -15.22
N GLY A 131 10.95 -24.39 -14.67
CA GLY A 131 11.65 -25.51 -14.05
C GLY A 131 12.66 -26.10 -15.00
N GLY A 132 13.91 -26.13 -14.57
CA GLY A 132 14.88 -27.07 -15.09
C GLY A 132 14.50 -28.45 -14.57
N ASP A 133 14.33 -29.38 -15.49
CA ASP A 133 14.32 -30.83 -15.41
C ASP A 133 13.91 -31.56 -14.11
N GLY A 134 12.85 -32.35 -14.26
CA GLY A 134 12.68 -33.72 -13.81
C GLY A 134 13.18 -34.10 -12.41
N GLY A 135 12.35 -33.88 -11.37
CA GLY A 135 12.52 -34.49 -10.08
C GLY A 135 11.16 -34.79 -9.43
N SER A 136 10.86 -36.07 -9.35
CA SER A 136 9.63 -36.66 -8.81
C SER A 136 9.25 -36.18 -7.41
N GLY A 137 7.95 -35.98 -7.24
CA GLY A 137 7.11 -36.15 -6.06
C GLY A 137 7.74 -36.02 -4.68
N GLY A 138 7.35 -35.00 -3.96
CA GLY A 138 7.55 -34.88 -2.54
C GLY A 138 6.72 -33.72 -2.00
N ASP A 139 5.67 -34.03 -1.24
CA ASP A 139 4.91 -33.09 -0.43
C ASP A 139 5.84 -32.19 0.36
N THR A 140 5.95 -30.93 0.02
CA THR A 140 6.54 -29.91 0.87
C THR A 140 5.49 -28.89 1.28
N ALA A 141 4.63 -29.32 2.21
CA ALA A 141 3.92 -28.45 3.13
C ALA A 141 4.92 -27.80 4.09
N GLY A 142 5.77 -26.95 3.58
CA GLY A 142 6.75 -26.17 4.30
C GLY A 142 6.98 -24.88 3.57
N GLY A 143 6.00 -23.94 3.61
CA GLY A 143 6.17 -22.60 3.12
C GLY A 143 7.32 -21.91 3.84
N ALA A 144 8.55 -22.06 3.30
CA ALA A 144 9.65 -21.20 3.68
C ALA A 144 9.23 -19.77 3.38
N ALA A 145 9.17 -18.93 4.43
CA ALA A 145 8.96 -17.51 4.28
C ALA A 145 9.96 -17.03 3.23
N ALA A 146 9.46 -16.43 2.15
CA ALA A 146 10.31 -15.81 1.16
C ALA A 146 11.10 -14.72 1.88
N VAL A 147 12.37 -15.01 2.14
CA VAL A 147 13.29 -14.00 2.64
C VAL A 147 13.57 -13.10 1.45
N PHE A 148 13.36 -11.79 1.60
CA PHE A 148 13.71 -10.84 0.56
C PHE A 148 15.14 -11.09 0.10
N GLU A 149 15.33 -11.54 -1.14
CA GLU A 149 16.64 -11.74 -1.72
C GLU A 149 17.21 -10.38 -2.11
N GLY A 150 18.37 -10.08 -1.55
CA GLY A 150 19.25 -9.01 -2.02
C GLY A 150 19.06 -7.67 -1.30
N SER A 151 20.17 -7.17 -0.80
CA SER A 151 20.32 -5.81 -0.31
C SER A 151 20.70 -4.88 -1.47
N SER A 152 19.78 -4.61 -2.41
CA SER A 152 19.99 -3.48 -3.31
C SER A 152 19.73 -2.19 -2.53
N LEU A 153 20.68 -1.28 -2.56
CA LEU A 153 20.53 0.03 -1.96
C LEU A 153 19.81 0.95 -2.93
N TYR A 154 18.76 1.57 -2.47
CA TYR A 154 18.03 2.63 -3.17
C TYR A 154 18.51 3.99 -2.64
N ALA A 155 19.01 4.84 -3.53
CA ALA A 155 19.22 6.25 -3.20
C ALA A 155 17.94 7.01 -3.57
N SER A 156 17.30 7.64 -2.60
CA SER A 156 16.18 8.53 -2.86
C SER A 156 16.66 9.74 -3.65
N GLU A 157 16.05 9.98 -4.82
CA GLU A 157 16.34 11.19 -5.60
C GLU A 157 15.89 12.46 -4.85
N ALA A 158 14.93 12.35 -3.95
CA ALA A 158 14.40 13.48 -3.19
C ALA A 158 15.20 13.83 -1.94
N SER A 159 15.81 12.83 -1.25
CA SER A 159 16.52 13.06 0.02
C SER A 159 18.01 12.73 -0.04
N GLY A 160 18.50 12.09 -1.10
CA GLY A 160 19.90 11.59 -1.18
C GLY A 160 20.23 10.46 -0.21
N GLU A 161 19.30 10.04 0.62
CA GLU A 161 19.49 9.00 1.63
C GLU A 161 19.35 7.60 1.04
N THR A 162 20.21 6.67 1.48
CA THR A 162 20.13 5.25 1.08
C THR A 162 19.13 4.49 1.92
N ALA A 163 18.41 3.57 1.30
CA ALA A 163 17.47 2.64 1.93
C ALA A 163 17.68 1.23 1.39
N ARG A 164 17.40 0.22 2.21
CA ARG A 164 17.42 -1.19 1.78
C ARG A 164 16.10 -1.52 1.09
N VAL A 165 16.16 -1.90 -0.18
CA VAL A 165 14.98 -2.27 -0.97
C VAL A 165 14.49 -3.66 -0.58
N PHE A 166 13.19 -3.81 -0.42
CA PHE A 166 12.55 -5.12 -0.33
C PHE A 166 12.16 -5.58 -1.74
N SER A 167 12.62 -6.74 -2.16
CA SER A 167 12.33 -7.33 -3.47
C SER A 167 12.07 -8.82 -3.35
N LEU A 168 11.12 -9.30 -4.15
CA LEU A 168 10.80 -10.71 -4.23
C LEU A 168 11.78 -11.43 -5.15
N PRO A 169 12.08 -12.71 -4.92
CA PRO A 169 12.83 -13.53 -5.86
C PRO A 169 12.19 -13.50 -7.25
N GLY A 170 12.98 -13.13 -8.28
CA GLY A 170 12.47 -13.02 -9.65
C GLY A 170 11.41 -11.93 -9.87
N GLU A 171 11.41 -10.90 -9.02
CA GLU A 171 10.50 -9.76 -9.15
C GLU A 171 10.62 -9.09 -10.52
N THR A 172 9.49 -8.75 -11.12
CA THR A 172 9.39 -7.96 -12.34
C THR A 172 8.46 -6.78 -12.10
N ILE A 173 8.90 -5.58 -12.50
CA ILE A 173 8.03 -4.40 -12.44
C ILE A 173 7.08 -4.43 -13.63
N VAL A 174 5.79 -4.53 -13.34
CA VAL A 174 4.73 -4.56 -14.36
C VAL A 174 4.27 -3.15 -14.71
N ARG A 175 4.11 -2.29 -13.69
CA ARG A 175 3.61 -0.92 -13.87
C ARG A 175 3.99 -0.05 -12.66
N ARG A 176 4.27 1.24 -12.93
CA ARG A 176 4.40 2.27 -11.88
C ARG A 176 3.13 3.14 -11.88
N TRP A 177 2.59 3.39 -10.70
CA TRP A 177 1.57 4.40 -10.47
C TRP A 177 2.22 5.58 -9.77
N SER A 178 2.60 6.59 -10.55
CA SER A 178 3.06 7.87 -10.01
C SER A 178 1.83 8.71 -9.67
N ALA A 179 1.66 9.00 -8.38
CA ALA A 179 0.49 9.69 -7.87
C ALA A 179 0.49 11.18 -8.28
N GLY A 180 1.63 11.84 -8.14
CA GLY A 180 1.75 13.28 -8.34
C GLY A 180 1.02 14.10 -7.26
N SER A 181 1.22 15.40 -7.27
CA SER A 181 0.63 16.31 -6.28
C SER A 181 -0.89 16.39 -6.42
N PHE A 182 -1.58 16.47 -5.29
CA PHE A 182 -3.02 16.70 -5.22
C PHE A 182 -3.35 18.16 -5.54
N GLY A 183 -4.35 18.35 -6.36
CA GLY A 183 -4.92 19.66 -6.65
C GLY A 183 -6.44 19.66 -6.47
N PRO A 184 -7.09 20.82 -6.24
CA PRO A 184 -8.51 20.88 -5.85
C PRO A 184 -9.48 20.22 -6.85
N ARG A 185 -9.11 20.13 -8.12
CA ARG A 185 -9.93 19.51 -9.19
C ARG A 185 -9.43 18.12 -9.61
N ALA A 186 -8.43 17.56 -8.95
CA ALA A 186 -7.80 16.31 -9.37
C ALA A 186 -8.79 15.16 -9.52
N PHE A 187 -9.72 15.00 -8.56
CA PHE A 187 -10.75 13.95 -8.61
C PHE A 187 -11.71 14.11 -9.81
N HIS A 188 -12.05 15.33 -10.21
CA HIS A 188 -12.87 15.57 -11.42
C HIS A 188 -12.18 15.06 -12.69
N TRP A 189 -10.85 15.04 -12.70
CA TRP A 189 -10.04 14.51 -13.78
C TRP A 189 -9.66 13.04 -13.61
N GLY A 190 -10.39 12.32 -12.76
CA GLY A 190 -10.19 10.88 -12.53
C GLY A 190 -8.93 10.53 -11.75
N TRP A 191 -8.32 11.49 -11.05
CA TRP A 191 -7.19 11.25 -10.16
C TRP A 191 -7.66 10.74 -8.80
N MET A 192 -6.87 9.86 -8.21
CA MET A 192 -6.88 9.51 -6.79
C MET A 192 -5.48 9.02 -6.40
N PRO A 193 -5.05 9.16 -5.15
CA PRO A 193 -3.81 8.55 -4.70
C PRO A 193 -3.93 7.02 -4.65
N PRO A 194 -2.82 6.27 -4.78
CA PRO A 194 -2.83 4.83 -4.56
C PRO A 194 -3.22 4.51 -3.12
N HIS A 195 -4.31 3.77 -2.94
CA HIS A 195 -4.87 3.48 -1.62
C HIS A 195 -3.84 2.88 -0.63
N PRO A 196 -2.99 1.90 -0.99
CA PRO A 196 -2.05 1.32 -0.04
C PRO A 196 -0.93 2.28 0.42
N THR A 197 -0.78 3.42 -0.25
CA THR A 197 0.22 4.45 0.11
C THR A 197 -0.37 5.61 0.91
N PHE A 198 -1.67 5.56 1.23
CA PHE A 198 -2.39 6.65 1.87
C PHE A 198 -2.37 6.51 3.39
N PHE A 199 -1.55 7.33 4.05
CA PHE A 199 -1.43 7.44 5.49
C PHE A 199 -2.21 8.65 5.98
N VAL A 200 -2.91 8.51 7.11
CA VAL A 200 -3.83 9.55 7.62
C VAL A 200 -3.67 9.68 9.12
N ARG A 201 -3.76 10.88 9.67
CA ARG A 201 -3.84 11.05 11.13
C ARG A 201 -5.07 10.33 11.66
N ARG A 202 -4.90 9.55 12.74
CA ARG A 202 -5.96 8.76 13.36
C ARG A 202 -7.19 9.62 13.70
N ARG A 203 -6.99 10.84 14.18
CA ARG A 203 -8.06 11.80 14.47
C ARG A 203 -9.01 12.04 13.27
N VAL A 204 -8.52 12.00 12.05
CA VAL A 204 -9.34 12.20 10.85
C VAL A 204 -10.34 11.05 10.67
N TYR A 205 -9.93 9.81 10.97
CA TYR A 205 -10.85 8.68 11.00
C TYR A 205 -11.86 8.79 12.15
N GLU A 206 -11.44 9.30 13.30
CA GLU A 206 -12.30 9.51 14.47
C GLU A 206 -13.36 10.59 14.21
N GLU A 207 -12.99 11.66 13.51
CA GLU A 207 -13.87 12.79 13.21
C GLU A 207 -14.76 12.55 11.99
N LEU A 208 -14.20 11.95 10.93
CA LEU A 208 -14.86 11.84 9.63
C LEU A 208 -15.35 10.41 9.32
N GLY A 209 -15.05 9.44 10.18
CA GLY A 209 -15.43 8.04 10.04
C GLY A 209 -14.52 7.22 9.12
N GLY A 210 -14.60 5.90 9.26
CA GLY A 210 -13.85 4.92 8.46
C GLY A 210 -14.43 4.66 7.07
N TYR A 211 -14.16 3.48 6.53
CA TYR A 211 -14.68 3.03 5.23
C TYR A 211 -16.18 2.75 5.29
N ARG A 212 -16.91 3.20 4.28
CA ARG A 212 -18.34 2.92 4.12
C ARG A 212 -18.54 1.54 3.48
N LEU A 213 -19.17 0.63 4.21
CA LEU A 213 -19.35 -0.76 3.75
C LEU A 213 -20.36 -0.86 2.59
N ASP A 214 -21.30 0.10 2.49
CA ASP A 214 -22.28 0.17 1.41
C ASP A 214 -21.71 0.65 0.07
N MET A 215 -20.42 0.98 0.01
CA MET A 215 -19.72 1.40 -1.21
C MET A 215 -19.03 0.24 -1.96
N GLY A 216 -19.04 -0.97 -1.42
CA GLY A 216 -18.40 -2.13 -2.04
C GLY A 216 -16.96 -1.84 -2.44
N THR A 217 -16.55 -2.14 -3.67
CA THR A 217 -15.17 -1.93 -4.16
C THR A 217 -14.75 -0.47 -4.36
N ALA A 218 -15.64 0.50 -4.12
CA ALA A 218 -15.34 1.92 -4.22
C ALA A 218 -15.23 2.61 -2.85
N ALA A 219 -15.16 1.85 -1.75
CA ALA A 219 -15.09 2.42 -0.42
C ALA A 219 -13.80 3.22 -0.17
N ASP A 220 -12.67 2.79 -0.76
CA ASP A 220 -11.42 3.54 -0.77
C ASP A 220 -11.54 4.88 -1.52
N TYR A 221 -12.16 4.85 -2.69
CA TYR A 221 -12.41 6.05 -3.49
C TYR A 221 -13.34 7.03 -2.75
N GLU A 222 -14.43 6.52 -2.14
CA GLU A 222 -15.35 7.32 -1.34
C GLU A 222 -14.64 7.98 -0.17
N LEU A 223 -13.85 7.22 0.60
CA LEU A 223 -13.13 7.72 1.75
C LEU A 223 -12.17 8.86 1.36
N MET A 224 -11.39 8.67 0.31
CA MET A 224 -10.45 9.69 -0.15
C MET A 224 -11.17 10.92 -0.71
N LEU A 225 -12.29 10.74 -1.43
CA LEU A 225 -13.12 11.82 -1.92
C LEU A 225 -13.73 12.62 -0.74
N ARG A 226 -14.21 11.94 0.28
CA ARG A 226 -14.73 12.54 1.51
C ARG A 226 -13.67 13.35 2.22
N PHE A 227 -12.51 12.76 2.47
CA PHE A 227 -11.44 13.41 3.20
C PHE A 227 -10.85 14.59 2.42
N LEU A 228 -10.43 14.36 1.17
CA LEU A 228 -9.64 15.32 0.40
C LEU A 228 -10.50 16.41 -0.27
N VAL A 229 -11.72 16.07 -0.72
CA VAL A 229 -12.54 17.01 -1.49
C VAL A 229 -13.65 17.61 -0.63
N ARG A 230 -14.44 16.77 0.07
CA ARG A 230 -15.56 17.27 0.88
C ARG A 230 -15.07 18.03 2.11
N HIS A 231 -14.12 17.46 2.84
CA HIS A 231 -13.61 18.04 4.09
C HIS A 231 -12.32 18.83 3.93
N GLY A 232 -11.65 18.71 2.77
CA GLY A 232 -10.47 19.52 2.43
C GLY A 232 -9.30 19.30 3.37
N ILE A 233 -9.11 18.06 3.88
CA ILE A 233 -7.94 17.76 4.72
C ILE A 233 -6.64 18.02 3.94
N ARG A 234 -5.58 18.41 4.63
CA ARG A 234 -4.29 18.74 4.01
C ARG A 234 -3.48 17.47 3.77
N ALA A 235 -3.30 17.14 2.49
CA ALA A 235 -2.54 15.96 2.07
C ALA A 235 -1.23 16.36 1.40
N ALA A 236 -0.14 15.74 1.83
CA ALA A 236 1.20 15.89 1.26
C ALA A 236 1.54 14.73 0.33
N TYR A 237 2.16 15.02 -0.80
CA TYR A 237 2.70 14.02 -1.71
C TYR A 237 4.17 13.78 -1.42
N LEU A 238 4.53 12.54 -1.11
CA LEU A 238 5.89 12.07 -0.99
C LEU A 238 6.30 11.43 -2.33
N PRO A 239 7.19 12.03 -3.15
CA PRO A 239 7.49 11.59 -4.51
C PRO A 239 8.40 10.35 -4.53
N GLU A 240 8.00 9.31 -3.80
CA GLU A 240 8.70 8.04 -3.65
C GLU A 240 7.76 6.86 -3.78
N VAL A 241 8.31 5.71 -4.17
CA VAL A 241 7.59 4.44 -4.13
C VAL A 241 7.52 3.95 -2.69
N LEU A 242 6.32 3.93 -2.13
CA LEU A 242 6.10 3.47 -0.75
C LEU A 242 5.72 1.99 -0.69
N VAL A 243 4.93 1.52 -1.65
CA VAL A 243 4.36 0.17 -1.63
C VAL A 243 4.59 -0.54 -2.95
N LYS A 244 4.87 -1.81 -2.88
CA LYS A 244 4.85 -2.77 -3.97
C LYS A 244 3.63 -3.67 -3.84
N MET A 245 2.77 -3.63 -4.85
CA MET A 245 1.51 -4.35 -4.93
C MET A 245 1.64 -5.52 -5.89
N ARG A 246 1.30 -6.74 -5.46
CA ARG A 246 1.31 -7.90 -6.35
C ARG A 246 0.23 -7.83 -7.40
N CYS A 247 0.57 -8.23 -8.64
CA CYS A 247 -0.40 -8.41 -9.71
C CYS A 247 -1.20 -9.68 -9.47
N GLY A 248 -2.54 -9.61 -9.71
CA GLY A 248 -3.42 -10.80 -9.60
C GLY A 248 -4.47 -10.74 -8.51
N GLY A 249 -4.51 -9.68 -7.71
CA GLY A 249 -5.55 -9.46 -6.69
C GLY A 249 -6.97 -9.41 -7.27
N ALA A 250 -7.98 -9.59 -6.41
CA ALA A 250 -9.40 -9.81 -6.72
C ALA A 250 -10.08 -8.75 -7.61
N SER A 251 -9.48 -7.55 -7.74
CA SER A 251 -10.16 -6.38 -8.31
C SER A 251 -10.25 -6.31 -9.85
N ASN A 252 -9.61 -7.23 -10.62
CA ASN A 252 -9.40 -7.04 -12.08
C ASN A 252 -10.12 -8.04 -13.00
N ARG A 253 -11.14 -8.79 -12.54
CA ARG A 253 -11.56 -10.03 -13.21
C ARG A 253 -12.66 -9.95 -14.28
N SER A 254 -13.42 -8.86 -14.50
CA SER A 254 -14.42 -8.83 -15.59
C SER A 254 -14.89 -7.45 -16.03
N LEU A 255 -15.44 -7.35 -17.27
CA LEU A 255 -16.07 -6.13 -17.79
C LEU A 255 -17.27 -5.69 -16.94
N GLY A 256 -18.08 -6.63 -16.42
CA GLY A 256 -19.20 -6.33 -15.53
C GLY A 256 -18.78 -5.72 -14.20
N SER A 257 -17.55 -6.04 -13.71
CA SER A 257 -17.00 -5.41 -12.51
C SER A 257 -16.62 -3.95 -12.76
N ARG A 258 -16.19 -3.59 -13.96
CA ARG A 258 -15.83 -2.20 -14.33
C ARG A 258 -17.04 -1.28 -14.41
N LEU A 259 -18.16 -1.76 -14.97
CA LEU A 259 -19.42 -1.00 -15.00
C LEU A 259 -19.98 -0.78 -13.59
N ARG A 260 -19.92 -1.81 -12.75
CA ARG A 260 -20.30 -1.72 -11.34
C ARG A 260 -19.44 -0.72 -10.58
N ALA A 261 -18.12 -0.78 -10.75
CA ALA A 261 -17.19 0.16 -10.14
C ALA A 261 -17.50 1.62 -10.54
N ASN A 262 -17.77 1.87 -11.83
CA ASN A 262 -18.12 3.20 -12.32
C ASN A 262 -19.44 3.73 -11.71
N ARG A 263 -20.43 2.87 -11.54
CA ARG A 263 -21.68 3.23 -10.85
C ARG A 263 -21.44 3.57 -9.38
N MET A 264 -20.59 2.79 -8.71
CA MET A 264 -20.25 3.04 -7.30
C MET A 264 -19.40 4.30 -7.14
N ASP A 265 -18.49 4.58 -8.07
CA ASP A 265 -17.75 5.85 -8.09
C ASP A 265 -18.71 7.06 -8.19
N ARG A 266 -19.74 7.02 -9.03
CA ARG A 266 -20.77 8.07 -9.08
C ARG A 266 -21.55 8.18 -7.77
N ARG A 267 -21.88 7.05 -7.17
CA ARG A 267 -22.55 7.03 -5.86
C ARG A 267 -21.68 7.69 -4.78
N ALA A 268 -20.36 7.47 -4.82
CA ALA A 268 -19.43 8.10 -3.89
C ALA A 268 -19.49 9.64 -3.94
N TRP A 269 -19.66 10.24 -5.12
CA TRP A 269 -19.87 11.67 -5.25
C TRP A 269 -21.20 12.10 -4.62
N ALA A 270 -22.28 11.40 -4.93
CA ALA A 270 -23.63 11.73 -4.46
C ALA A 270 -23.76 11.66 -2.93
N VAL A 271 -23.22 10.61 -2.29
CA VAL A 271 -23.30 10.45 -0.82
C VAL A 271 -22.44 11.49 -0.08
N ASN A 272 -21.47 12.09 -0.76
CA ASN A 272 -20.69 13.19 -0.25
C ASN A 272 -21.29 14.57 -0.55
N GLY A 273 -22.46 14.64 -1.19
CA GLY A 273 -23.07 15.92 -1.61
C GLY A 273 -22.25 16.66 -2.68
N LEU A 274 -21.42 15.93 -3.44
CA LEU A 274 -20.55 16.47 -4.48
C LEU A 274 -21.10 16.10 -5.86
N THR A 275 -20.87 16.98 -6.84
CA THR A 275 -21.29 16.75 -8.23
C THR A 275 -20.05 16.52 -9.10
N PRO A 276 -19.89 15.32 -9.69
CA PRO A 276 -18.81 15.08 -10.64
C PRO A 276 -19.07 15.82 -11.95
N LEU A 277 -18.01 16.14 -12.69
CA LEU A 277 -18.18 16.60 -14.07
C LEU A 277 -18.70 15.44 -14.95
N PRO A 278 -19.42 15.71 -16.05
CA PRO A 278 -20.03 14.65 -16.87
C PRO A 278 -19.05 13.58 -17.36
N TRP A 279 -17.80 13.97 -17.60
CA TRP A 279 -16.72 13.08 -18.06
C TRP A 279 -15.92 12.40 -16.96
N THR A 280 -16.01 12.85 -15.69
CA THR A 280 -15.24 12.32 -14.56
C THR A 280 -15.23 10.78 -14.49
N PRO A 281 -16.38 10.08 -14.64
CA PRO A 281 -16.40 8.62 -14.54
C PRO A 281 -15.61 7.89 -15.64
N TRP A 282 -15.42 8.55 -16.79
CA TRP A 282 -14.71 7.98 -17.95
C TRP A 282 -13.21 8.26 -17.92
N LEU A 283 -12.78 9.31 -17.22
CA LEU A 283 -11.37 9.69 -17.18
C LEU A 283 -10.53 8.79 -16.26
N LYS A 284 -11.11 8.24 -15.18
CA LYS A 284 -10.40 7.32 -14.27
C LYS A 284 -9.79 6.10 -14.99
N PRO A 285 -10.51 5.36 -15.87
CA PRO A 285 -9.90 4.29 -16.66
C PRO A 285 -8.91 4.80 -17.72
N LEU A 286 -9.14 5.96 -18.32
CA LEU A 286 -8.24 6.51 -19.35
C LEU A 286 -6.87 6.90 -18.78
N ARG A 287 -6.82 7.44 -17.58
CA ARG A 287 -5.53 7.73 -16.90
C ARG A 287 -4.70 6.47 -16.64
N LYS A 288 -5.34 5.32 -16.46
CA LYS A 288 -4.63 4.04 -16.31
C LYS A 288 -3.90 3.63 -17.58
N LEU A 289 -4.40 4.00 -18.77
CA LEU A 289 -3.74 3.68 -20.05
C LEU A 289 -2.38 4.38 -20.18
N GLY A 290 -2.26 5.64 -19.79
CA GLY A 290 -0.99 6.38 -19.82
C GLY A 290 0.12 5.77 -18.93
N GLN A 291 -0.26 5.01 -17.91
CA GLN A 291 0.68 4.33 -17.00
C GLN A 291 1.30 3.06 -17.64
N TRP A 292 0.70 2.50 -18.69
CA TRP A 292 1.22 1.33 -19.42
C TRP A 292 2.27 1.70 -20.47
N VAL A 293 2.24 2.94 -20.98
CA VAL A 293 3.12 3.40 -22.04
C VAL A 293 4.50 3.81 -21.52
N ARG A 294 4.57 4.27 -20.27
CA ARG A 294 5.85 4.61 -19.62
C ARG A 294 6.35 3.40 -18.83
N ARG A 295 7.08 2.50 -19.51
CA ARG A 295 7.87 1.49 -18.78
C ARG A 295 8.93 2.24 -17.98
N PRO A 296 8.92 2.18 -16.64
CA PRO A 296 9.99 2.77 -15.86
C PRO A 296 11.27 1.98 -16.14
N ALA A 297 12.38 2.67 -16.31
CA ALA A 297 13.69 2.06 -16.17
C ALA A 297 13.77 1.44 -14.76
N PRO A 298 14.42 0.28 -14.60
CA PRO A 298 14.60 -0.31 -13.28
C PRO A 298 15.29 0.69 -12.37
N PRO A 299 14.83 0.87 -11.12
CA PRO A 299 15.51 1.73 -10.18
C PRO A 299 16.93 1.17 -9.95
N GLY A 300 17.96 1.94 -10.28
CA GLY A 300 19.30 1.66 -9.81
C GLY A 300 20.32 1.09 -10.81
N GLU A 301 20.17 1.28 -12.11
CA GLU A 301 21.30 1.01 -13.02
C GLU A 301 22.00 2.31 -13.47
N LYS A 302 22.45 3.10 -12.51
CA LYS A 302 23.65 3.93 -12.72
C LYS A 302 24.82 3.13 -12.19
N THR A 303 25.39 2.30 -13.04
CA THR A 303 26.73 1.71 -12.84
C THR A 303 27.68 2.86 -12.51
N ILE A 304 28.07 2.98 -11.24
CA ILE A 304 29.22 3.79 -10.86
C ILE A 304 30.42 3.09 -11.49
N ARG A 305 30.78 3.49 -12.71
CA ARG A 305 32.10 3.16 -13.25
C ARG A 305 33.13 3.82 -12.34
N ALA A 306 33.75 3.01 -11.52
CA ALA A 306 34.95 3.40 -10.81
C ALA A 306 35.93 4.00 -11.86
N LYS A 307 36.20 5.31 -11.75
CA LYS A 307 37.32 5.92 -12.45
C LYS A 307 38.57 5.25 -11.90
N GLY A 308 39.23 4.50 -12.77
CA GLY A 308 40.56 3.97 -12.48
C GLY A 308 41.54 5.10 -12.12
N PRO A 309 42.64 4.76 -11.45
CA PRO A 309 43.59 5.74 -11.00
C PRO A 309 44.18 6.50 -12.21
N VAL A 310 44.21 7.82 -12.10
CA VAL A 310 44.87 8.72 -13.04
C VAL A 310 46.38 8.57 -12.78
N PRO A 311 47.24 8.50 -13.83
CA PRO A 311 48.69 8.30 -13.73
C PRO A 311 49.41 9.44 -13.04
#